data_208391a4ec8f8b393bef50059604c73c
#
_entry.id   208391a4ec8f8b393bef50059604c73c
#
_cell.length_a   1.000
_cell.length_b   1.000
_cell.length_c   1.000
_cell.angle_alpha   90.00
_cell.angle_beta   90.00
_cell.angle_gamma   90.00
#
_symmetry.space_group_name_H-M   'P 1'
#
loop_
_entity.id
_entity.type
_entity.pdbx_description
1 polymer ?
#
loop_
_entity_poly.entity_id
_entity_poly.type
_entity_poly.pdbx_seq_one_letter_code
_entity_poly.pdbx_strand_id
1 'polypeptide(L)'
;LGDVYKRQVNMTYDGISIRGKDTNISPTIYINDMYEKYQNCGDLEETLMAACDLMAMEFAKTPQVVDVDSLYKDANEKVVFQLINTEQNRSFLEQVPHREFQDLSIIYKLVINADAESIQSIKVTNSLAERLGMNEEQLFKYAAENTRRILPPRIRNMNDVMKEMFLSDGMPEEIAEMMIREVPPEQTLWIISNNRGIDGAVSMLYENELHELAENLESDLYILPSSVHLSLIHI
;
A
#
# COMPACT_ATOMS: atom_id res chain seq x y z
N LEU A 1 9.37 21.68 -15.10
CA LEU A 1 9.62 21.25 -13.73
C LEU A 1 8.54 21.86 -12.85
N GLY A 2 7.86 21.07 -12.09
CA GLY A 2 6.89 21.51 -11.09
C GLY A 2 7.22 20.89 -9.75
N ASP A 3 7.18 21.69 -8.70
CA ASP A 3 7.24 21.18 -7.35
C ASP A 3 5.90 20.53 -7.01
N VAL A 4 5.91 19.29 -6.58
CA VAL A 4 4.70 18.55 -6.26
C VAL A 4 4.78 18.09 -4.81
N TYR A 5 4.00 18.76 -3.95
CA TYR A 5 3.71 18.21 -2.64
C TYR A 5 2.67 17.10 -2.79
N LYS A 6 3.09 15.85 -2.77
CA LYS A 6 2.19 14.73 -2.66
C LYS A 6 2.15 14.24 -1.22
N ARG A 7 1.01 14.39 -0.55
CA ARG A 7 0.75 13.63 0.66
C ARG A 7 0.63 12.15 0.28
N GLN A 8 1.60 11.36 0.68
CA GLN A 8 1.38 9.95 0.82
C GLN A 8 0.55 9.70 2.08
N VAL A 9 -0.11 8.54 2.12
CA VAL A 9 -0.90 8.13 3.28
C VAL A 9 0.00 8.16 4.52
N ASN A 10 -0.41 8.89 5.54
CA ASN A 10 0.28 9.09 6.81
C ASN A 10 1.63 9.84 6.77
N MET A 11 2.09 10.30 5.61
CA MET A 11 3.35 11.03 5.47
C MET A 11 3.28 12.09 4.37
N THR A 12 4.10 13.12 4.49
CA THR A 12 4.27 14.16 3.45
C THR A 12 5.67 14.04 2.88
N TYR A 13 5.77 13.95 1.58
CA TYR A 13 7.04 13.88 0.85
C TYR A 13 7.14 15.03 -0.14
N ASP A 14 8.34 15.57 -0.28
CA ASP A 14 8.66 16.52 -1.33
C ASP A 14 8.97 15.76 -2.61
N GLY A 15 8.36 16.15 -3.71
CA GLY A 15 8.49 15.45 -4.98
C GLY A 15 8.80 16.38 -6.14
N ILE A 16 9.56 15.87 -7.11
CA ILE A 16 9.81 16.54 -8.38
C ILE A 16 9.07 15.75 -9.48
N SER A 17 8.29 16.47 -10.30
CA SER A 17 7.59 15.88 -11.44
C SER A 17 8.01 16.53 -12.75
N ILE A 18 8.21 15.72 -13.78
CA ILE A 18 8.52 16.20 -15.14
C ILE A 18 7.38 15.78 -16.08
N ARG A 19 6.84 16.77 -16.79
CA ARG A 19 5.82 16.54 -17.82
C ARG A 19 6.42 16.75 -19.21
N GLY A 20 6.29 15.75 -20.06
CA GLY A 20 6.58 15.88 -21.50
C GLY A 20 5.55 16.76 -22.21
N LYS A 21 5.90 17.34 -23.35
CA LYS A 21 5.01 18.23 -24.10
C LYS A 21 3.75 17.51 -24.60
N ASP A 22 3.89 16.23 -24.95
CA ASP A 22 2.82 15.43 -25.57
C ASP A 22 2.39 14.26 -24.63
N THR A 23 2.63 14.40 -23.32
CA THR A 23 2.29 13.38 -22.34
C THR A 23 1.13 13.85 -21.44
N ASN A 24 0.23 12.95 -21.10
CA ASN A 24 -0.82 13.18 -20.10
C ASN A 24 -0.51 12.57 -18.73
N ILE A 25 0.64 11.93 -18.60
CA ILE A 25 1.18 11.40 -17.34
C ILE A 25 2.53 12.06 -17.06
N SER A 26 2.80 12.28 -15.79
CA SER A 26 4.05 12.84 -15.29
C SER A 26 4.58 11.94 -14.17
N PRO A 27 5.72 11.26 -14.34
CA PRO A 27 6.35 10.57 -13.24
C PRO A 27 6.78 11.57 -12.17
N THR A 28 6.75 11.13 -10.92
CA THR A 28 7.18 11.91 -9.77
C THR A 28 8.20 11.08 -8.99
N ILE A 29 9.36 11.67 -8.71
CA ILE A 29 10.32 11.11 -7.75
C ILE A 29 10.25 11.88 -6.44
N TYR A 30 10.43 11.19 -5.31
CA TYR A 30 10.52 11.81 -4.00
C TYR A 30 11.98 12.08 -3.66
N ILE A 31 12.24 13.29 -3.18
CA ILE A 31 13.62 13.78 -2.98
C ILE A 31 14.07 13.72 -1.51
N ASN A 32 13.19 13.30 -0.59
CA ASN A 32 13.51 13.26 0.84
C ASN A 32 14.72 12.37 1.14
N ASP A 33 14.78 11.14 0.62
CA ASP A 33 15.91 10.23 0.82
C ASP A 33 17.19 10.74 0.17
N MET A 34 17.07 11.46 -0.95
CA MET A 34 18.20 12.08 -1.62
C MET A 34 18.74 13.26 -0.83
N TYR A 35 17.85 14.02 -0.20
CA TYR A 35 18.23 15.11 0.69
C TYR A 35 18.99 14.60 1.92
N GLU A 36 18.53 13.50 2.52
CA GLU A 36 19.27 12.85 3.62
C GLU A 36 20.65 12.36 3.18
N LYS A 37 20.77 11.76 1.99
CA LYS A 37 22.09 11.39 1.43
C LYS A 37 22.99 12.59 1.24
N TYR A 38 22.45 13.68 0.69
CA TYR A 38 23.20 14.93 0.54
C TYR A 38 23.69 15.47 1.89
N GLN A 39 22.85 15.46 2.91
CA GLN A 39 23.25 15.89 4.26
C GLN A 39 24.41 15.05 4.83
N ASN A 40 24.49 13.77 4.47
CA ASN A 40 25.53 12.86 4.94
C ASN A 40 26.82 12.94 4.13
N CYS A 41 26.75 13.09 2.80
CA CYS A 41 27.94 13.11 1.92
C CYS A 41 28.45 14.54 1.57
N GLY A 42 27.55 15.54 1.62
CA GLY A 42 27.89 16.93 1.28
C GLY A 42 28.08 17.21 -0.22
N ASP A 43 27.94 16.22 -1.09
CA ASP A 43 28.10 16.35 -2.53
C ASP A 43 26.74 16.58 -3.22
N LEU A 44 26.45 17.86 -3.49
CA LEU A 44 25.23 18.26 -4.17
C LEU A 44 25.20 17.83 -5.63
N GLU A 45 26.35 17.86 -6.32
CA GLU A 45 26.44 17.57 -7.77
C GLU A 45 26.14 16.06 -8.00
N GLU A 46 26.77 15.19 -7.22
CA GLU A 46 26.51 13.75 -7.28
C GLU A 46 25.05 13.42 -6.97
N THR A 47 24.49 14.08 -5.94
CA THR A 47 23.08 13.87 -5.55
C THR A 47 22.12 14.32 -6.65
N LEU A 48 22.37 15.46 -7.30
CA LEU A 48 21.55 15.95 -8.41
C LEU A 48 21.66 15.06 -9.65
N MET A 49 22.85 14.56 -9.96
CA MET A 49 23.04 13.60 -11.06
C MET A 49 22.23 12.32 -10.80
N ALA A 50 22.31 11.75 -9.61
CA ALA A 50 21.52 10.58 -9.24
C ALA A 50 19.99 10.82 -9.34
N ALA A 51 19.52 12.01 -8.95
CA ALA A 51 18.12 12.40 -9.12
C ALA A 51 17.72 12.49 -10.60
N CYS A 52 18.58 13.07 -11.45
CA CYS A 52 18.33 13.15 -12.88
C CYS A 52 18.30 11.77 -13.54
N ASP A 53 19.21 10.88 -13.18
CA ASP A 53 19.26 9.52 -13.71
C ASP A 53 18.00 8.73 -13.31
N LEU A 54 17.58 8.81 -12.04
CA LEU A 54 16.36 8.18 -11.57
C LEU A 54 15.13 8.71 -12.31
N MET A 55 15.05 10.04 -12.47
CA MET A 55 13.94 10.66 -13.19
C MET A 55 13.91 10.22 -14.67
N ALA A 56 15.06 10.15 -15.32
CA ALA A 56 15.17 9.69 -16.70
C ALA A 56 14.73 8.22 -16.85
N MET A 57 15.10 7.36 -15.90
CA MET A 57 14.66 5.97 -15.85
C MET A 57 13.15 5.86 -15.68
N GLU A 58 12.59 6.59 -14.74
CA GLU A 58 11.15 6.57 -14.49
C GLU A 58 10.36 7.17 -15.67
N PHE A 59 10.86 8.21 -16.29
CA PHE A 59 10.24 8.78 -17.50
C PHE A 59 10.26 7.81 -18.68
N ALA A 60 11.34 7.06 -18.85
CA ALA A 60 11.45 6.04 -19.91
C ALA A 60 10.48 4.86 -19.71
N LYS A 61 10.17 4.50 -18.46
CA LYS A 61 9.20 3.43 -18.12
C LYS A 61 7.75 3.92 -18.19
N THR A 62 7.51 5.22 -18.08
CA THR A 62 6.15 5.78 -18.02
C THR A 62 5.54 5.83 -19.43
N PRO A 63 4.32 5.32 -19.65
CA PRO A 63 3.61 5.47 -20.91
C PRO A 63 3.43 6.96 -21.22
N GLN A 64 3.73 7.36 -22.44
CA GLN A 64 3.65 8.78 -22.82
C GLN A 64 2.22 9.29 -22.91
N VAL A 65 1.30 8.44 -23.35
CA VAL A 65 -0.13 8.74 -23.44
C VAL A 65 -0.91 7.56 -22.88
N VAL A 66 -1.78 7.84 -21.93
CA VAL A 66 -2.74 6.86 -21.42
C VAL A 66 -4.13 7.29 -21.86
N ASP A 67 -4.86 6.37 -22.45
CA ASP A 67 -6.28 6.56 -22.74
C ASP A 67 -7.06 6.53 -21.42
N VAL A 68 -7.39 7.73 -20.96
CA VAL A 68 -8.08 7.93 -19.67
C VAL A 68 -9.47 7.30 -19.67
N ASP A 69 -10.15 7.25 -20.81
CA ASP A 69 -11.49 6.67 -20.90
C ASP A 69 -11.41 5.13 -20.81
N SER A 70 -10.35 4.52 -21.33
CA SER A 70 -10.12 3.09 -21.18
C SER A 70 -9.80 2.69 -19.74
N LEU A 71 -9.19 3.58 -18.95
CA LEU A 71 -8.92 3.32 -17.53
C LEU A 71 -10.20 3.18 -16.71
N TYR A 72 -11.23 3.94 -17.10
CA TYR A 72 -12.51 3.97 -16.37
C TYR A 72 -13.49 2.90 -16.85
N LYS A 73 -13.16 2.22 -17.94
CA LYS A 73 -13.94 1.08 -18.40
C LYS A 73 -13.90 -0.03 -17.34
N ASP A 74 -15.08 -0.54 -17.02
CA ASP A 74 -15.25 -1.59 -15.99
C ASP A 74 -14.70 -1.18 -14.61
N ALA A 75 -14.79 0.11 -14.27
CA ALA A 75 -14.31 0.65 -13.00
C ALA A 75 -14.94 -0.05 -11.78
N ASN A 76 -16.21 -0.49 -11.90
CA ASN A 76 -16.91 -1.27 -10.89
C ASN A 76 -16.22 -2.61 -10.56
N GLU A 77 -15.42 -3.16 -11.47
CA GLU A 77 -14.66 -4.41 -11.26
C GLU A 77 -13.23 -4.17 -10.75
N LYS A 78 -12.80 -2.90 -10.68
CA LYS A 78 -11.42 -2.49 -10.40
C LYS A 78 -11.26 -1.67 -9.13
N VAL A 79 -12.35 -1.22 -8.51
CA VAL A 79 -12.30 -0.47 -7.26
C VAL A 79 -11.94 -1.40 -6.12
N VAL A 80 -10.95 -0.99 -5.30
CA VAL A 80 -10.47 -1.73 -4.12
C VAL A 80 -10.37 -0.81 -2.91
N PHE A 81 -10.34 -1.39 -1.72
CA PHE A 81 -10.13 -0.67 -0.46
C PHE A 81 -8.67 -0.31 -0.21
N GLN A 82 -8.47 0.76 0.54
CA GLN A 82 -7.25 1.03 1.30
C GLN A 82 -7.64 1.55 2.68
N LEU A 83 -6.97 1.08 3.73
CA LEU A 83 -7.12 1.60 5.09
C LEU A 83 -6.06 2.66 5.37
N ILE A 84 -6.48 3.76 5.99
CA ILE A 84 -5.60 4.84 6.40
C ILE A 84 -5.98 5.34 7.80
N ASN A 85 -5.04 5.95 8.50
CA ASN A 85 -5.31 6.60 9.79
C ASN A 85 -6.17 7.85 9.57
N THR A 86 -7.29 7.94 10.27
CA THR A 86 -8.26 9.05 10.09
C THR A 86 -7.67 10.38 10.50
N GLU A 87 -7.04 10.44 11.67
CA GLU A 87 -6.55 11.70 12.22
C GLU A 87 -5.40 12.30 11.39
N GLN A 88 -4.45 11.47 10.99
CA GLN A 88 -3.31 11.89 10.18
C GLN A 88 -3.70 12.32 8.75
N ASN A 89 -4.88 11.94 8.29
CA ASN A 89 -5.33 12.19 6.91
C ASN A 89 -6.59 13.07 6.81
N ARG A 90 -6.99 13.78 7.86
CA ARG A 90 -8.24 14.57 7.89
C ARG A 90 -8.44 15.46 6.65
N SER A 91 -7.43 16.26 6.29
CA SER A 91 -7.51 17.17 5.14
C SER A 91 -7.54 16.45 3.79
N PHE A 92 -7.03 15.22 3.72
CA PHE A 92 -7.13 14.38 2.53
C PHE A 92 -8.51 13.73 2.43
N LEU A 93 -9.09 13.31 3.55
CA LEU A 93 -10.41 12.69 3.60
C LEU A 93 -11.53 13.61 3.10
N GLU A 94 -11.39 14.94 3.24
CA GLU A 94 -12.33 15.92 2.65
C GLU A 94 -12.41 15.84 1.12
N GLN A 95 -11.38 15.31 0.46
CA GLN A 95 -11.23 15.26 -1.00
C GLN A 95 -11.59 13.90 -1.61
N VAL A 96 -11.87 12.90 -0.79
CA VAL A 96 -12.10 11.53 -1.24
C VAL A 96 -13.35 10.94 -0.59
N PRO A 97 -14.12 10.11 -1.30
CA PRO A 97 -15.13 9.28 -0.68
C PRO A 97 -14.46 8.35 0.35
N HIS A 98 -15.01 8.28 1.54
CA HIS A 98 -14.46 7.44 2.59
C HIS A 98 -15.54 6.97 3.56
N ARG A 99 -15.22 5.93 4.32
CA ARG A 99 -16.06 5.40 5.40
C ARG A 99 -15.22 5.24 6.65
N GLU A 100 -15.71 5.75 7.76
CA GLU A 100 -15.05 5.59 9.06
C GLU A 100 -15.12 4.14 9.54
N PHE A 101 -14.02 3.66 10.07
CA PHE A 101 -13.86 2.36 10.71
C PHE A 101 -12.99 2.53 11.95
N GLN A 102 -13.60 2.76 13.09
CA GLN A 102 -12.96 3.11 14.37
C GLN A 102 -12.07 4.36 14.23
N ASP A 103 -10.77 4.25 14.47
CA ASP A 103 -9.76 5.31 14.29
C ASP A 103 -9.13 5.32 12.88
N LEU A 104 -9.60 4.44 12.01
CA LEU A 104 -9.19 4.31 10.62
C LEU A 104 -10.30 4.80 9.68
N SER A 105 -9.92 5.05 8.44
CA SER A 105 -10.84 5.34 7.34
C SER A 105 -10.56 4.42 6.16
N ILE A 106 -11.63 3.86 5.62
CA ILE A 106 -11.62 3.11 4.35
C ILE A 106 -11.71 4.13 3.22
N ILE A 107 -10.75 4.14 2.34
CA ILE A 107 -10.77 4.91 1.09
C ILE A 107 -10.74 3.96 -0.10
N TYR A 108 -10.95 4.49 -1.29
CA TYR A 108 -11.09 3.72 -2.52
C TYR A 108 -9.96 4.01 -3.49
N LYS A 109 -9.47 2.97 -4.15
CA LYS A 109 -8.48 3.04 -5.22
C LYS A 109 -9.02 2.32 -6.45
N LEU A 110 -8.77 2.88 -7.63
CA LEU A 110 -9.05 2.21 -8.90
C LEU A 110 -7.77 1.55 -9.40
N VAL A 111 -7.78 0.23 -9.52
CA VAL A 111 -6.65 -0.53 -10.07
C VAL A 111 -6.63 -0.34 -11.58
N ILE A 112 -5.50 0.13 -12.10
CA ILE A 112 -5.28 0.36 -13.52
C ILE A 112 -4.67 -0.89 -14.16
N ASN A 113 -3.65 -1.41 -13.50
CA ASN A 113 -2.93 -2.60 -13.92
C ASN A 113 -2.50 -3.40 -12.68
N ALA A 114 -2.54 -4.71 -12.80
CA ALA A 114 -2.07 -5.63 -11.77
C ALA A 114 -1.36 -6.80 -12.45
N ASP A 115 -0.06 -6.87 -12.29
CA ASP A 115 0.76 -8.01 -12.70
C ASP A 115 1.26 -8.80 -11.48
N ALA A 116 2.14 -9.78 -11.68
CA ALA A 116 2.61 -10.63 -10.58
C ALA A 116 3.40 -9.88 -9.51
N GLU A 117 4.08 -8.79 -9.89
CA GLU A 117 5.04 -8.09 -9.02
C GLU A 117 4.57 -6.69 -8.59
N SER A 118 3.62 -6.09 -9.33
CA SER A 118 3.19 -4.71 -9.10
C SER A 118 1.68 -4.51 -9.22
N ILE A 119 1.19 -3.47 -8.55
CA ILE A 119 -0.15 -2.92 -8.71
C ILE A 119 -0.05 -1.44 -9.00
N GLN A 120 -0.60 -1.03 -10.12
CA GLN A 120 -0.79 0.37 -10.46
C GLN A 120 -2.23 0.77 -10.14
N SER A 121 -2.40 1.79 -9.33
CA SER A 121 -3.72 2.26 -8.92
C SER A 121 -3.75 3.76 -8.71
N ILE A 122 -4.92 4.34 -8.87
CA ILE A 122 -5.17 5.76 -8.56
C ILE A 122 -6.18 5.86 -7.42
N LYS A 123 -6.03 6.85 -6.56
CA LYS A 123 -6.98 7.13 -5.50
C LYS A 123 -8.27 7.70 -6.11
N VAL A 124 -9.41 7.20 -5.67
CA VAL A 124 -10.71 7.72 -6.08
C VAL A 124 -10.98 9.00 -5.30
N THR A 125 -10.88 10.14 -5.99
CA THR A 125 -11.29 11.45 -5.44
C THR A 125 -12.79 11.67 -5.61
N ASN A 126 -13.35 12.67 -4.92
CA ASN A 126 -14.76 13.03 -5.09
C ASN A 126 -15.09 13.33 -6.56
N SER A 127 -14.22 14.08 -7.26
CA SER A 127 -14.39 14.38 -8.67
C SER A 127 -14.29 13.14 -9.59
N LEU A 128 -13.45 12.17 -9.23
CA LEU A 128 -13.38 10.91 -9.97
C LEU A 128 -14.63 10.05 -9.72
N ALA A 129 -15.11 9.97 -8.48
CA ALA A 129 -16.34 9.25 -8.14
C ALA A 129 -17.56 9.81 -8.91
N GLU A 130 -17.70 11.15 -8.96
CA GLU A 130 -18.72 11.83 -9.78
C GLU A 130 -18.61 11.47 -11.26
N ARG A 131 -17.40 11.48 -11.82
CA ARG A 131 -17.14 11.12 -13.21
C ARG A 131 -17.45 9.66 -13.51
N LEU A 132 -17.22 8.77 -12.55
CA LEU A 132 -17.59 7.35 -12.65
C LEU A 132 -19.08 7.10 -12.42
N GLY A 133 -19.83 8.11 -11.95
CA GLY A 133 -21.24 7.99 -11.57
C GLY A 133 -21.48 7.09 -10.38
N MET A 134 -20.50 6.98 -9.47
CA MET A 134 -20.54 6.11 -8.29
C MET A 134 -20.57 6.95 -7.01
N ASN A 135 -21.55 6.70 -6.16
CA ASN A 135 -21.56 7.20 -4.79
C ASN A 135 -20.70 6.30 -3.86
N GLU A 136 -20.49 6.74 -2.61
CA GLU A 136 -19.67 6.01 -1.64
C GLU A 136 -20.20 4.59 -1.38
N GLU A 137 -21.49 4.41 -1.27
CA GLU A 137 -22.11 3.11 -1.00
C GLU A 137 -21.87 2.11 -2.15
N GLN A 138 -21.93 2.57 -3.39
CA GLN A 138 -21.62 1.76 -4.57
C GLN A 138 -20.14 1.42 -4.62
N LEU A 139 -19.26 2.39 -4.34
CA LEU A 139 -17.82 2.15 -4.24
C LEU A 139 -17.52 1.09 -3.17
N PHE A 140 -18.14 1.20 -2.00
CA PHE A 140 -17.96 0.22 -0.92
C PHE A 140 -18.40 -1.18 -1.35
N LYS A 141 -19.57 -1.30 -1.95
CA LYS A 141 -20.10 -2.59 -2.41
C LYS A 141 -19.17 -3.25 -3.41
N TYR A 142 -18.74 -2.53 -4.44
CA TYR A 142 -17.84 -3.09 -5.45
C TYR A 142 -16.45 -3.40 -4.88
N ALA A 143 -15.91 -2.51 -4.06
CA ALA A 143 -14.60 -2.72 -3.46
C ALA A 143 -14.57 -3.91 -2.50
N ALA A 144 -15.64 -4.21 -1.79
CA ALA A 144 -15.72 -5.37 -0.89
C ALA A 144 -15.46 -6.70 -1.62
N GLU A 145 -16.05 -6.87 -2.80
CA GLU A 145 -15.85 -8.06 -3.63
C GLU A 145 -14.49 -8.05 -4.33
N ASN A 146 -14.14 -6.91 -4.93
CA ASN A 146 -12.92 -6.79 -5.75
C ASN A 146 -11.66 -6.88 -4.92
N THR A 147 -11.62 -6.26 -3.72
CA THR A 147 -10.42 -6.27 -2.88
C THR A 147 -10.05 -7.70 -2.51
N ARG A 148 -11.02 -8.53 -2.14
CA ARG A 148 -10.78 -9.93 -1.82
C ARG A 148 -10.28 -10.75 -3.03
N ARG A 149 -10.77 -10.43 -4.22
CA ARG A 149 -10.36 -11.09 -5.48
C ARG A 149 -8.98 -10.64 -5.95
N ILE A 150 -8.70 -9.34 -5.91
CA ILE A 150 -7.46 -8.74 -6.43
C ILE A 150 -6.32 -8.82 -5.42
N LEU A 151 -6.65 -8.69 -4.14
CA LEU A 151 -5.75 -8.68 -2.98
C LEU A 151 -6.20 -9.73 -1.96
N PRO A 152 -6.18 -11.03 -2.30
CA PRO A 152 -6.62 -12.06 -1.37
C PRO A 152 -5.80 -12.02 -0.07
N PRO A 153 -6.47 -12.20 1.08
CA PRO A 153 -5.83 -12.12 2.38
C PRO A 153 -4.80 -13.23 2.57
N ARG A 154 -3.78 -12.94 3.36
CA ARG A 154 -2.76 -13.89 3.79
C ARG A 154 -2.47 -13.66 5.27
N ILE A 155 -2.71 -14.68 6.07
CA ILE A 155 -2.36 -14.68 7.49
C ILE A 155 -1.14 -15.59 7.65
N ARG A 156 -0.14 -15.12 8.39
CA ARG A 156 1.11 -15.84 8.62
C ARG A 156 1.58 -15.71 10.07
N ASN A 157 2.12 -16.77 10.59
CA ASN A 157 2.82 -16.73 11.84
C ASN A 157 4.11 -15.89 11.70
N MET A 158 4.40 -15.02 12.65
CA MET A 158 5.61 -14.16 12.63
C MET A 158 6.89 -14.99 12.61
N ASN A 159 6.92 -16.10 13.33
CA ASN A 159 8.09 -16.97 13.37
C ASN A 159 8.43 -17.56 12.01
N ASP A 160 7.40 -17.95 11.22
CA ASP A 160 7.61 -18.46 9.86
C ASP A 160 8.17 -17.37 8.95
N VAL A 161 7.65 -16.14 9.09
CA VAL A 161 8.16 -14.99 8.31
C VAL A 161 9.61 -14.68 8.67
N MET A 162 9.95 -14.68 9.95
CA MET A 162 11.33 -14.48 10.40
C MET A 162 12.26 -15.60 9.91
N LYS A 163 11.80 -16.86 9.93
CA LYS A 163 12.58 -17.99 9.39
C LYS A 163 12.90 -17.78 7.91
N GLU A 164 11.89 -17.43 7.11
CA GLU A 164 12.09 -17.16 5.68
C GLU A 164 13.09 -16.00 5.45
N MET A 165 13.01 -14.94 6.24
CA MET A 165 13.95 -13.81 6.14
C MET A 165 15.39 -14.25 6.46
N PHE A 166 15.61 -14.97 7.54
CA PHE A 166 16.93 -15.47 7.91
C PHE A 166 17.53 -16.39 6.84
N LEU A 167 16.71 -17.27 6.26
CA LEU A 167 17.13 -18.14 5.17
C LEU A 167 17.47 -17.36 3.90
N SER A 168 16.69 -16.32 3.57
CA SER A 168 16.93 -15.46 2.40
C SER A 168 18.22 -14.65 2.54
N ASP A 169 18.57 -14.27 3.78
CA ASP A 169 19.81 -13.56 4.10
C ASP A 169 21.02 -14.51 4.18
N GLY A 170 20.84 -15.80 3.85
CA GLY A 170 21.91 -16.80 3.79
C GLY A 170 22.25 -17.45 5.13
N MET A 171 21.39 -17.27 6.15
CA MET A 171 21.60 -17.94 7.44
C MET A 171 21.34 -19.45 7.30
N PRO A 172 22.20 -20.31 7.90
CA PRO A 172 21.94 -21.74 7.95
C PRO A 172 20.61 -22.06 8.67
N GLU A 173 19.86 -23.02 8.15
CA GLU A 173 18.54 -23.39 8.67
C GLU A 173 18.55 -23.75 10.15
N GLU A 174 19.57 -24.50 10.58
CA GLU A 174 19.75 -24.91 11.98
C GLU A 174 19.86 -23.71 12.95
N ILE A 175 20.54 -22.63 12.50
CA ILE A 175 20.69 -21.40 13.29
C ILE A 175 19.37 -20.61 13.30
N ALA A 176 18.73 -20.50 12.15
CA ALA A 176 17.43 -19.82 12.02
C ALA A 176 16.38 -20.50 12.94
N GLU A 177 16.31 -21.83 12.94
CA GLU A 177 15.41 -22.58 13.81
C GLU A 177 15.73 -22.40 15.29
N MET A 178 17.02 -22.36 15.66
CA MET A 178 17.42 -22.15 17.05
C MET A 178 16.99 -20.77 17.56
N MET A 179 17.07 -19.73 16.72
CA MET A 179 16.67 -18.36 17.08
C MET A 179 15.16 -18.22 17.28
N ILE A 180 14.35 -19.04 16.62
CA ILE A 180 12.90 -18.96 16.65
C ILE A 180 12.28 -19.85 17.73
N ARG A 181 12.97 -20.90 18.18
CA ARG A 181 12.47 -21.92 19.11
C ARG A 181 12.07 -21.42 20.49
N GLU A 182 12.50 -20.23 20.87
CA GLU A 182 12.32 -19.72 22.24
C GLU A 182 11.03 -18.94 22.47
N VAL A 183 10.19 -18.75 21.42
CA VAL A 183 8.93 -18.00 21.56
C VAL A 183 7.77 -18.96 21.88
N PRO A 184 7.17 -18.85 23.07
CA PRO A 184 5.99 -19.63 23.41
C PRO A 184 4.83 -19.36 22.43
N PRO A 185 3.99 -20.35 22.09
CA PRO A 185 2.85 -20.16 21.17
C PRO A 185 1.95 -19.00 21.57
N GLU A 186 1.74 -18.80 22.87
CA GLU A 186 0.89 -17.73 23.42
C GLU A 186 1.47 -16.33 23.25
N GLN A 187 2.75 -16.23 22.94
CA GLN A 187 3.47 -14.97 22.69
C GLN A 187 3.74 -14.75 21.21
N THR A 188 3.27 -15.66 20.36
CA THR A 188 3.50 -15.55 18.93
C THR A 188 2.57 -14.52 18.32
N LEU A 189 3.15 -13.58 17.58
CA LEU A 189 2.40 -12.65 16.76
C LEU A 189 2.07 -13.27 15.42
N TRP A 190 0.91 -12.87 14.89
CA TRP A 190 0.51 -13.19 13.54
C TRP A 190 0.51 -11.92 12.69
N ILE A 191 0.82 -12.07 11.42
CA ILE A 191 0.75 -10.99 10.43
C ILE A 191 -0.45 -11.24 9.55
N ILE A 192 -1.32 -10.25 9.45
CA ILE A 192 -2.37 -10.23 8.44
C ILE A 192 -2.05 -9.19 7.37
N SER A 193 -2.05 -9.62 6.14
CA SER A 193 -1.79 -8.81 4.95
C SER A 193 -2.48 -9.47 3.75
N ASN A 194 -2.03 -9.19 2.55
CA ASN A 194 -2.43 -9.92 1.35
C ASN A 194 -1.21 -10.60 0.70
N ASN A 195 -1.45 -11.36 -0.35
CA ASN A 195 -0.41 -12.10 -1.08
C ASN A 195 0.62 -11.21 -1.79
N ARG A 196 0.37 -9.90 -1.91
CA ARG A 196 1.25 -8.92 -2.58
C ARG A 196 2.01 -8.02 -1.60
N GLY A 197 1.62 -7.99 -0.33
CA GLY A 197 2.19 -7.09 0.67
C GLY A 197 1.93 -5.60 0.41
N ILE A 198 0.96 -5.26 -0.44
CA ILE A 198 0.59 -3.87 -0.79
C ILE A 198 -0.83 -3.60 -0.34
N ASP A 199 -1.05 -2.52 0.42
CA ASP A 199 -2.35 -2.13 0.98
C ASP A 199 -3.02 -3.28 1.80
N GLY A 200 -2.22 -4.19 2.35
CA GLY A 200 -2.70 -5.44 2.96
C GLY A 200 -3.40 -5.28 4.29
N ALA A 201 -3.32 -4.10 4.94
CA ALA A 201 -4.06 -3.83 6.17
C ALA A 201 -5.58 -4.01 6.01
N VAL A 202 -6.11 -3.86 4.78
CA VAL A 202 -7.54 -4.09 4.50
C VAL A 202 -7.99 -5.50 4.82
N SER A 203 -7.07 -6.45 4.89
CA SER A 203 -7.38 -7.85 5.23
C SER A 203 -7.95 -8.02 6.64
N MET A 204 -7.76 -7.04 7.53
CA MET A 204 -8.40 -6.99 8.84
C MET A 204 -9.94 -6.80 8.77
N LEU A 205 -10.47 -6.41 7.61
CA LEU A 205 -11.92 -6.30 7.39
C LEU A 205 -12.57 -7.64 6.99
N TYR A 206 -11.79 -8.70 6.85
CA TYR A 206 -12.30 -10.01 6.42
C TYR A 206 -12.62 -10.87 7.63
N GLU A 207 -13.86 -10.75 8.11
CA GLU A 207 -14.33 -11.40 9.34
C GLU A 207 -14.18 -12.93 9.31
N ASN A 208 -14.41 -13.57 8.17
CA ASN A 208 -14.33 -15.03 8.05
C ASN A 208 -12.92 -15.57 8.34
N GLU A 209 -11.90 -14.93 7.78
CA GLU A 209 -10.51 -15.34 7.96
C GLU A 209 -10.02 -15.10 9.39
N LEU A 210 -10.49 -14.02 10.01
CA LEU A 210 -10.18 -13.73 11.41
C LEU A 210 -10.90 -14.70 12.34
N HIS A 211 -12.15 -15.02 12.04
CA HIS A 211 -12.93 -16.00 12.82
C HIS A 211 -12.31 -17.39 12.73
N GLU A 212 -11.94 -17.85 11.54
CA GLU A 212 -11.23 -19.11 11.36
C GLU A 212 -9.91 -19.16 12.16
N LEU A 213 -9.15 -18.07 12.17
CA LEU A 213 -7.94 -17.96 12.97
C LEU A 213 -8.25 -18.05 14.47
N ALA A 214 -9.27 -17.31 14.95
CA ALA A 214 -9.68 -17.32 16.35
C ALA A 214 -10.13 -18.72 16.81
N GLU A 215 -10.90 -19.42 15.99
CA GLU A 215 -11.32 -20.79 16.26
C GLU A 215 -10.13 -21.76 16.32
N ASN A 216 -9.19 -21.65 15.37
CA ASN A 216 -7.98 -22.49 15.33
C ASN A 216 -7.05 -22.27 16.53
N LEU A 217 -7.01 -21.04 17.05
CA LEU A 217 -6.21 -20.67 18.21
C LEU A 217 -6.94 -20.80 19.54
N GLU A 218 -8.26 -21.10 19.49
CA GLU A 218 -9.16 -21.17 20.65
C GLU A 218 -9.08 -19.92 21.56
N SER A 219 -8.91 -18.73 20.93
CA SER A 219 -8.65 -17.47 21.64
C SER A 219 -9.28 -16.26 20.94
N ASP A 220 -9.50 -15.21 21.74
CA ASP A 220 -9.81 -13.88 21.20
C ASP A 220 -8.59 -13.29 20.48
N LEU A 221 -8.83 -12.48 19.46
CA LEU A 221 -7.79 -11.84 18.68
C LEU A 221 -7.73 -10.34 18.96
N TYR A 222 -6.52 -9.84 19.21
CA TYR A 222 -6.24 -8.42 19.31
C TYR A 222 -5.54 -7.95 18.04
N ILE A 223 -6.24 -7.13 17.24
CA ILE A 223 -5.69 -6.62 15.97
C ILE A 223 -5.01 -5.29 16.23
N LEU A 224 -3.73 -5.21 15.86
CA LEU A 224 -2.88 -4.05 16.03
C LEU A 224 -2.54 -3.48 14.63
N PRO A 225 -3.23 -2.43 14.17
CA PRO A 225 -2.89 -1.77 12.91
C PRO A 225 -1.45 -1.24 12.97
N SER A 226 -0.59 -1.74 12.08
CA SER A 226 0.84 -1.40 12.08
C SER A 226 1.20 -0.44 10.94
N SER A 227 0.70 -0.73 9.74
CA SER A 227 0.92 0.11 8.56
C SER A 227 -0.24 -0.05 7.57
N VAL A 228 -0.22 0.69 6.47
CA VAL A 228 -1.19 0.48 5.37
C VAL A 228 -1.03 -0.89 4.69
N HIS A 229 0.11 -1.54 4.90
CA HIS A 229 0.47 -2.78 4.21
C HIS A 229 0.17 -4.04 5.02
N LEU A 230 0.12 -3.95 6.33
CA LEU A 230 -0.13 -5.09 7.23
C LEU A 230 -0.65 -4.64 8.59
N SER A 231 -1.32 -5.57 9.27
CA SER A 231 -1.61 -5.47 10.70
C SER A 231 -1.04 -6.68 11.43
N LEU A 232 -0.76 -6.50 12.72
CA LEU A 232 -0.35 -7.58 13.60
C LEU A 232 -1.57 -8.11 14.34
N ILE A 233 -1.56 -9.41 14.66
CA ILE A 233 -2.57 -10.04 15.49
C ILE A 233 -1.87 -10.68 16.68
N HIS A 234 -2.37 -10.40 17.86
CA HIS A 234 -1.97 -11.02 19.13
C HIS A 234 -3.15 -11.80 19.72
N ILE A 235 -2.87 -12.88 20.48
CA ILE A 235 -3.84 -13.70 21.21
C ILE A 235 -3.73 -13.44 22.70
#